data_387edc24df82e3e1cf198fc860a708ea
#
_entry.id   387edc24df82e3e1cf198fc860a708ea
#
_cell.length_a   1.000
_cell.length_b   1.000
_cell.length_c   1.000
_cell.angle_alpha   90.00
_cell.angle_beta   90.00
_cell.angle_gamma   90.00
#
_symmetry.space_group_name_H-M   'P 1'
#
loop_
_entity.id
_entity.type
_entity.pdbx_description
1 polymer ?
#
loop_
_entity_poly.entity_id
_entity_poly.type
_entity_poly.pdbx_seq_one_letter_code
_entity_poly.pdbx_strand_id
1 'polypeptide(L)'
;MKKNPVNNLFSFSLIYHKGTLCEPRLSALASYLSDIGTDSLSKHKLGQAFQQLGTTFETSAEKNSFSITLSGIDSNLVPSLQLLRNFMDNAKADKESMKTLAETYKVNNKSFVKDADDVADAIIEKIAYGDKSVYINHTSARDIKKMKGEELIDLFKELPKNECSIVYCGQQSTDDVENAVREYMPINEAALPASIVYRQMKTIEKPTVYIFNLPTARQTKIKTYQTVKPCTSDSEKAKLKIWGSYFGGGFSSLLFQEIREFRSYAYSTYGHDQQPPIRFAADRSAYIAELGTQNDKTILALGILDSLFNNMPLREQNVEAVKQEAINRINNNYPSFRNIGTMIANDKELGYSEDPNTGIAKSIPLLGMGDIISYYKENILNHPRAVIIVGNKKKLPMKELVKYGNIIELKKCDIYR
;
A
#
# COMPACT_ATOMS: atom_id res chain seq x y z
N MET A 1 21.72 -11.63 -1.13
CA MET A 1 22.03 -11.53 -2.57
C MET A 1 21.38 -12.65 -3.36
N LYS A 2 21.08 -12.43 -4.63
CA LYS A 2 20.48 -13.44 -5.54
C LYS A 2 21.10 -13.33 -6.93
N LYS A 3 21.41 -14.48 -7.55
CA LYS A 3 21.84 -14.52 -8.96
C LYS A 3 20.66 -14.26 -9.88
N ASN A 4 20.85 -13.38 -10.89
CA ASN A 4 19.86 -13.16 -11.95
C ASN A 4 19.87 -14.36 -12.91
N PRO A 5 18.80 -15.14 -13.02
CA PRO A 5 18.78 -16.34 -13.86
C PRO A 5 18.48 -16.05 -15.34
N VAL A 6 18.14 -14.81 -15.71
CA VAL A 6 17.52 -14.48 -17.00
C VAL A 6 18.45 -13.71 -17.93
N ASN A 7 19.18 -12.73 -17.41
CA ASN A 7 20.01 -11.83 -18.23
C ASN A 7 21.13 -11.17 -17.41
N ASN A 8 21.94 -10.35 -18.08
CA ASN A 8 23.09 -9.63 -17.50
C ASN A 8 22.68 -8.24 -16.95
N LEU A 9 21.52 -8.14 -16.30
CA LEU A 9 21.10 -6.92 -15.64
C LEU A 9 21.18 -7.10 -14.13
N PHE A 10 21.57 -6.03 -13.45
CA PHE A 10 21.51 -5.96 -11.99
C PHE A 10 20.31 -5.13 -11.49
N SER A 11 19.93 -5.39 -10.28
CA SER A 11 19.15 -4.52 -9.41
C SER A 11 19.88 -4.42 -8.07
N PHE A 12 20.16 -3.20 -7.64
CA PHE A 12 20.82 -2.89 -6.37
C PHE A 12 19.95 -1.90 -5.61
N SER A 13 19.64 -2.19 -4.35
CA SER A 13 18.81 -1.29 -3.52
C SER A 13 19.43 -1.08 -2.16
N LEU A 14 19.47 0.19 -1.73
CA LEU A 14 19.65 0.61 -0.35
C LEU A 14 18.27 0.85 0.24
N ILE A 15 17.90 0.13 1.29
CA ILE A 15 16.60 0.23 1.96
C ILE A 15 16.84 0.70 3.39
N TYR A 16 16.67 1.98 3.62
CA TYR A 16 16.75 2.58 4.95
C TYR A 16 15.44 2.33 5.70
N HIS A 17 15.52 1.79 6.92
CA HIS A 17 14.36 1.44 7.75
C HIS A 17 13.80 2.66 8.50
N LYS A 18 13.51 3.69 7.73
CA LYS A 18 12.85 4.94 8.15
C LYS A 18 11.91 5.38 7.02
N GLY A 19 10.62 5.43 7.30
CA GLY A 19 9.62 5.74 6.29
C GLY A 19 8.73 6.94 6.64
N THR A 20 7.70 7.13 5.82
CA THR A 20 6.81 8.29 5.88
C THR A 20 5.96 8.37 7.15
N LEU A 21 5.76 7.25 7.88
CA LEU A 21 5.10 7.27 9.18
C LEU A 21 5.96 7.93 10.27
N CYS A 22 7.30 7.87 10.13
CA CYS A 22 8.24 8.52 11.03
C CYS A 22 8.56 9.94 10.56
N GLU A 23 8.80 10.10 9.26
CA GLU A 23 9.21 11.38 8.64
C GLU A 23 8.42 11.60 7.33
N PRO A 24 7.29 12.30 7.37
CA PRO A 24 6.43 12.50 6.19
C PRO A 24 7.12 13.21 5.01
N ARG A 25 8.18 14.00 5.25
CA ARG A 25 8.94 14.70 4.20
C ARG A 25 9.70 13.74 3.28
N LEU A 26 9.87 12.47 3.67
CA LEU A 26 10.52 11.47 2.81
C LEU A 26 9.80 11.26 1.48
N SER A 27 8.46 11.42 1.43
CA SER A 27 7.73 11.40 0.14
C SER A 27 8.17 12.54 -0.79
N ALA A 28 8.36 13.72 -0.23
CA ALA A 28 8.85 14.88 -0.97
C ALA A 28 10.31 14.68 -1.38
N LEU A 29 11.14 14.15 -0.49
CA LEU A 29 12.53 13.82 -0.78
C LEU A 29 12.64 12.84 -1.95
N ALA A 30 11.89 11.74 -1.95
CA ALA A 30 11.90 10.78 -3.05
C ALA A 30 11.63 11.43 -4.41
N SER A 31 10.61 12.29 -4.47
CA SER A 31 10.29 13.02 -5.70
C SER A 31 11.36 14.06 -6.07
N TYR A 32 11.97 14.69 -5.08
CA TYR A 32 12.96 15.76 -5.29
C TYR A 32 14.28 15.23 -5.80
N LEU A 33 14.77 14.10 -5.28
CA LEU A 33 16.06 13.51 -5.66
C LEU A 33 16.13 13.12 -7.15
N SER A 34 15.02 12.82 -7.78
CA SER A 34 14.96 12.51 -9.22
C SER A 34 15.09 13.76 -10.11
N ASP A 35 14.99 14.97 -9.54
CA ASP A 35 14.95 16.23 -10.30
C ASP A 35 16.08 17.21 -9.91
N ILE A 36 17.13 16.74 -9.23
CA ILE A 36 18.27 17.55 -8.83
C ILE A 36 19.59 16.97 -9.34
N GLY A 37 20.67 17.77 -9.23
CA GLY A 37 22.03 17.36 -9.54
C GLY A 37 22.96 17.45 -8.34
N THR A 38 24.26 17.55 -8.62
CA THR A 38 25.30 17.79 -7.65
C THR A 38 25.88 19.22 -7.80
N ASP A 39 26.85 19.56 -6.98
CA ASP A 39 27.60 20.79 -7.13
C ASP A 39 28.37 20.90 -8.46
N SER A 40 28.79 19.76 -9.04
CA SER A 40 29.55 19.65 -10.27
C SER A 40 28.75 19.21 -11.50
N LEU A 41 27.65 18.48 -11.32
CA LEU A 41 26.78 17.94 -12.37
C LEU A 41 25.37 18.52 -12.26
N SER A 42 24.92 19.24 -13.29
CA SER A 42 23.49 19.61 -13.37
C SER A 42 22.61 18.36 -13.43
N LYS A 43 21.33 18.47 -13.08
CA LYS A 43 20.37 17.35 -13.15
C LYS A 43 20.36 16.63 -14.50
N HIS A 44 20.44 17.38 -15.59
CA HIS A 44 20.51 16.82 -16.95
C HIS A 44 21.80 16.01 -17.17
N LYS A 45 22.96 16.55 -16.76
CA LYS A 45 24.24 15.84 -16.86
C LYS A 45 24.31 14.60 -15.99
N LEU A 46 23.75 14.67 -14.76
CA LEU A 46 23.68 13.51 -13.88
C LEU A 46 22.79 12.40 -14.49
N GLY A 47 21.63 12.76 -15.02
CA GLY A 47 20.76 11.82 -15.75
C GLY A 47 21.44 11.20 -16.97
N GLN A 48 22.16 12.00 -17.76
CA GLN A 48 22.97 11.50 -18.89
C GLN A 48 24.09 10.57 -18.43
N ALA A 49 24.76 10.83 -17.30
CA ALA A 49 25.80 9.97 -16.77
C ALA A 49 25.23 8.57 -16.39
N PHE A 50 24.08 8.51 -15.71
CA PHE A 50 23.40 7.24 -15.46
C PHE A 50 22.98 6.54 -16.76
N GLN A 51 22.42 7.28 -17.71
CA GLN A 51 22.02 6.74 -19.01
C GLN A 51 23.20 6.16 -19.82
N GLN A 52 24.36 6.81 -19.79
CA GLN A 52 25.58 6.31 -20.44
C GLN A 52 26.07 4.99 -19.83
N LEU A 53 25.84 4.79 -18.53
CA LEU A 53 26.10 3.51 -17.86
C LEU A 53 25.00 2.47 -18.12
N GLY A 54 23.93 2.82 -18.86
CA GLY A 54 22.77 1.95 -19.00
C GLY A 54 22.10 1.66 -17.68
N THR A 55 22.14 2.62 -16.74
CA THR A 55 21.61 2.48 -15.37
C THR A 55 20.45 3.45 -15.14
N THR A 56 19.40 2.97 -14.51
CA THR A 56 18.31 3.78 -13.97
C THR A 56 18.55 4.05 -12.49
N PHE A 57 18.18 5.24 -12.03
CA PHE A 57 18.19 5.66 -10.64
C PHE A 57 16.75 5.96 -10.21
N GLU A 58 16.30 5.30 -9.15
CA GLU A 58 14.94 5.45 -8.62
C GLU A 58 14.98 5.61 -7.11
N THR A 59 14.06 6.39 -6.56
CA THR A 59 13.86 6.55 -5.13
C THR A 59 12.39 6.36 -4.79
N SER A 60 12.12 5.70 -3.66
CA SER A 60 10.77 5.46 -3.16
C SER A 60 10.69 5.67 -1.66
N ALA A 61 9.58 6.19 -1.18
CA ALA A 61 9.29 6.38 0.23
C ALA A 61 8.01 5.64 0.60
N GLU A 62 8.18 4.59 1.39
CA GLU A 62 7.11 3.76 1.90
C GLU A 62 6.77 4.13 3.36
N LYS A 63 5.77 3.46 3.95
CA LYS A 63 5.34 3.72 5.33
C LYS A 63 6.48 3.59 6.34
N ASN A 64 7.30 2.54 6.23
CA ASN A 64 8.39 2.24 7.17
C ASN A 64 9.79 2.19 6.53
N SER A 65 9.92 2.50 5.25
CA SER A 65 11.22 2.49 4.57
C SER A 65 11.37 3.61 3.55
N PHE A 66 12.62 3.94 3.26
CA PHE A 66 13.02 4.77 2.12
C PHE A 66 14.03 3.97 1.31
N SER A 67 13.84 3.85 0.02
CA SER A 67 14.72 3.09 -0.85
C SER A 67 15.35 3.92 -1.95
N ILE A 68 16.60 3.59 -2.26
CA ILE A 68 17.35 4.05 -3.42
C ILE A 68 17.67 2.81 -4.25
N THR A 69 17.22 2.75 -5.49
CA THR A 69 17.40 1.60 -6.36
C THR A 69 18.13 1.99 -7.65
N LEU A 70 19.18 1.24 -7.96
CA LEU A 70 19.85 1.25 -9.25
C LEU A 70 19.52 -0.03 -10.00
N SER A 71 19.19 0.07 -11.28
CA SER A 71 19.01 -1.09 -12.16
C SER A 71 19.69 -0.84 -13.49
N GLY A 72 20.48 -1.80 -13.96
CA GLY A 72 21.26 -1.57 -15.18
C GLY A 72 22.04 -2.78 -15.64
N ILE A 73 23.01 -2.54 -16.51
CA ILE A 73 23.92 -3.57 -17.04
C ILE A 73 24.89 -4.00 -15.95
N ASP A 74 24.96 -5.30 -15.68
CA ASP A 74 25.67 -5.87 -14.51
C ASP A 74 27.16 -5.51 -14.45
N SER A 75 27.86 -5.44 -15.60
CA SER A 75 29.26 -4.99 -15.66
C SER A 75 29.47 -3.53 -15.22
N ASN A 76 28.40 -2.73 -15.18
CA ASN A 76 28.45 -1.32 -14.82
C ASN A 76 27.97 -1.06 -13.37
N LEU A 77 27.85 -2.11 -12.55
CA LEU A 77 27.50 -1.94 -11.13
C LEU A 77 28.45 -0.98 -10.41
N VAL A 78 29.76 -1.26 -10.46
CA VAL A 78 30.77 -0.45 -9.73
C VAL A 78 30.75 1.02 -10.17
N PRO A 79 30.85 1.37 -11.49
CA PRO A 79 30.73 2.77 -11.89
C PRO A 79 29.39 3.41 -11.53
N SER A 80 28.30 2.63 -11.46
CA SER A 80 27.00 3.13 -11.02
C SER A 80 26.98 3.45 -9.53
N LEU A 81 27.64 2.60 -8.69
CA LEU A 81 27.82 2.85 -7.26
C LEU A 81 28.68 4.10 -7.00
N GLN A 82 29.76 4.28 -7.79
CA GLN A 82 30.59 5.49 -7.70
C GLN A 82 29.80 6.75 -8.01
N LEU A 83 28.96 6.71 -9.06
CA LEU A 83 28.11 7.84 -9.43
C LEU A 83 27.04 8.11 -8.35
N LEU A 84 26.43 7.05 -7.78
CA LEU A 84 25.50 7.17 -6.67
C LEU A 84 26.19 7.78 -5.44
N ARG A 85 27.41 7.31 -5.09
CA ARG A 85 28.18 7.88 -3.99
C ARG A 85 28.43 9.37 -4.17
N ASN A 86 28.92 9.76 -5.35
CA ASN A 86 29.10 11.18 -5.67
C ASN A 86 27.80 11.99 -5.52
N PHE A 87 26.67 11.42 -5.94
CA PHE A 87 25.37 12.06 -5.76
C PHE A 87 24.99 12.19 -4.28
N MET A 88 25.17 11.12 -3.49
CA MET A 88 24.85 11.14 -2.05
C MET A 88 25.67 12.19 -1.27
N ASP A 89 26.95 12.31 -1.60
CA ASP A 89 27.85 13.24 -0.91
C ASP A 89 27.64 14.70 -1.34
N ASN A 90 27.36 14.93 -2.64
CA ASN A 90 27.40 16.24 -3.27
C ASN A 90 26.06 16.71 -3.84
N ALA A 91 24.94 16.07 -3.48
CA ALA A 91 23.61 16.52 -3.91
C ALA A 91 23.39 17.97 -3.54
N LYS A 92 22.89 18.77 -4.49
CA LYS A 92 22.73 20.20 -4.33
C LYS A 92 21.29 20.64 -4.51
N ALA A 93 20.83 21.49 -3.60
CA ALA A 93 19.50 22.06 -3.70
C ALA A 93 19.35 22.91 -4.97
N ASP A 94 18.21 22.72 -5.64
CA ASP A 94 17.84 23.44 -6.85
C ASP A 94 16.48 24.14 -6.69
N LYS A 95 16.45 25.45 -6.95
CA LYS A 95 15.24 26.27 -6.74
C LYS A 95 14.13 25.97 -7.75
N GLU A 96 14.48 25.66 -8.99
CA GLU A 96 13.48 25.36 -10.03
C GLU A 96 12.86 23.97 -9.77
N SER A 97 13.65 22.99 -9.33
CA SER A 97 13.16 21.68 -8.92
C SER A 97 12.22 21.77 -7.70
N MET A 98 12.54 22.64 -6.71
CA MET A 98 11.60 22.90 -5.60
C MET A 98 10.30 23.55 -6.07
N LYS A 99 10.35 24.44 -7.04
CA LYS A 99 9.15 25.04 -7.62
C LYS A 99 8.32 24.02 -8.37
N THR A 100 8.94 23.15 -9.16
CA THR A 100 8.29 22.02 -9.83
C THR A 100 7.62 21.09 -8.82
N LEU A 101 8.32 20.71 -7.75
CA LEU A 101 7.79 19.90 -6.66
C LEU A 101 6.55 20.56 -6.02
N ALA A 102 6.62 21.88 -5.72
CA ALA A 102 5.51 22.62 -5.13
C ALA A 102 4.28 22.66 -6.05
N GLU A 103 4.45 22.83 -7.36
CA GLU A 103 3.34 22.79 -8.32
C GLU A 103 2.77 21.38 -8.43
N THR A 104 3.60 20.32 -8.43
CA THR A 104 3.13 18.92 -8.41
C THR A 104 2.26 18.63 -7.19
N TYR A 105 2.72 19.01 -6.00
CA TYR A 105 1.96 18.86 -4.76
C TYR A 105 0.64 19.63 -4.77
N LYS A 106 0.64 20.86 -5.35
CA LYS A 106 -0.56 21.68 -5.52
C LYS A 106 -1.58 21.02 -6.49
N VAL A 107 -1.11 20.44 -7.58
CA VAL A 107 -1.95 19.69 -8.53
C VAL A 107 -2.54 18.46 -7.85
N ASN A 108 -1.73 17.66 -7.18
CA ASN A 108 -2.17 16.45 -6.45
C ASN A 108 -3.20 16.79 -5.36
N ASN A 109 -2.98 17.86 -4.60
CA ASN A 109 -3.94 18.32 -3.59
C ASN A 109 -5.30 18.72 -4.21
N LYS A 110 -5.30 19.29 -5.42
CA LYS A 110 -6.54 19.65 -6.13
C LYS A 110 -7.21 18.43 -6.77
N SER A 111 -6.44 17.46 -7.23
CA SER A 111 -6.97 16.26 -7.88
C SER A 111 -7.51 15.24 -6.90
N PHE A 112 -6.98 15.17 -5.69
CA PHE A 112 -7.40 14.22 -4.65
C PHE A 112 -8.92 14.12 -4.48
N VAL A 113 -9.61 15.26 -4.32
CA VAL A 113 -11.08 15.27 -4.15
C VAL A 113 -11.87 15.01 -5.44
N LYS A 114 -11.20 14.72 -6.55
CA LYS A 114 -11.86 14.36 -7.82
C LYS A 114 -11.91 12.85 -8.04
N ASP A 115 -11.07 12.12 -7.31
CA ASP A 115 -11.02 10.67 -7.33
C ASP A 115 -11.84 10.10 -6.17
N ALA A 116 -12.86 9.30 -6.49
CA ALA A 116 -13.76 8.74 -5.49
C ALA A 116 -13.09 7.59 -4.71
N ASP A 117 -12.13 6.88 -5.32
CA ASP A 117 -11.38 5.81 -4.67
C ASP A 117 -10.41 6.37 -3.65
N ASP A 118 -9.60 7.38 -4.02
CA ASP A 118 -8.67 8.07 -3.11
C ASP A 118 -9.40 8.64 -1.89
N VAL A 119 -10.55 9.27 -2.12
CA VAL A 119 -11.38 9.81 -1.04
C VAL A 119 -11.92 8.69 -0.13
N ALA A 120 -12.40 7.59 -0.70
CA ALA A 120 -12.92 6.48 0.09
C ALA A 120 -11.82 5.80 0.91
N ASP A 121 -10.60 5.68 0.37
CA ASP A 121 -9.43 5.14 1.08
C ASP A 121 -8.98 6.07 2.22
N ALA A 122 -8.99 7.37 2.01
CA ALA A 122 -8.71 8.34 3.08
C ALA A 122 -9.75 8.28 4.21
N ILE A 123 -11.02 8.02 3.89
CA ILE A 123 -12.06 7.82 4.89
C ILE A 123 -11.80 6.53 5.69
N ILE A 124 -11.46 5.42 5.03
CA ILE A 124 -11.09 4.17 5.71
C ILE A 124 -9.87 4.39 6.62
N GLU A 125 -8.83 5.05 6.13
CA GLU A 125 -7.65 5.40 6.93
C GLU A 125 -8.02 6.25 8.16
N LYS A 126 -8.91 7.21 8.00
CA LYS A 126 -9.42 8.03 9.13
C LYS A 126 -10.22 7.20 10.13
N ILE A 127 -11.05 6.29 9.67
CA ILE A 127 -11.83 5.38 10.52
C ILE A 127 -10.87 4.45 11.28
N ALA A 128 -9.94 3.82 10.57
CA ALA A 128 -9.02 2.83 11.13
C ALA A 128 -8.01 3.44 12.10
N TYR A 129 -7.46 4.62 11.80
CA TYR A 129 -6.31 5.17 12.52
C TYR A 129 -6.54 6.56 13.15
N GLY A 130 -7.69 7.18 12.89
CA GLY A 130 -8.02 8.50 13.44
C GLY A 130 -7.04 9.57 12.98
N ASP A 131 -6.50 10.32 13.96
CA ASP A 131 -5.54 11.40 13.68
C ASP A 131 -4.15 10.89 13.26
N LYS A 132 -3.91 9.58 13.33
CA LYS A 132 -2.72 8.93 12.80
C LYS A 132 -2.86 8.50 11.32
N SER A 133 -3.95 8.91 10.63
CA SER A 133 -4.13 8.66 9.20
C SER A 133 -2.97 9.26 8.38
N VAL A 134 -2.47 8.50 7.40
CA VAL A 134 -1.42 8.98 6.48
C VAL A 134 -1.89 10.14 5.62
N TYR A 135 -3.18 10.22 5.32
CA TYR A 135 -3.77 11.31 4.54
C TYR A 135 -3.87 12.63 5.32
N ILE A 136 -3.81 12.58 6.65
CA ILE A 136 -3.77 13.75 7.53
C ILE A 136 -2.33 14.13 7.86
N ASN A 137 -1.47 13.12 8.06
CA ASN A 137 -0.09 13.31 8.50
C ASN A 137 0.94 13.30 7.36
N HIS A 138 0.53 13.54 6.11
CA HIS A 138 1.46 13.69 5.00
C HIS A 138 2.02 15.10 4.92
N THR A 139 3.14 15.26 4.20
CA THR A 139 3.66 16.58 3.84
C THR A 139 2.71 17.26 2.87
N SER A 140 2.08 18.35 3.29
CA SER A 140 1.06 19.03 2.48
C SER A 140 1.68 19.96 1.43
N ALA A 141 0.88 20.34 0.42
CA ALA A 141 1.28 21.34 -0.57
C ALA A 141 1.67 22.70 0.07
N ARG A 142 1.10 23.04 1.23
CA ARG A 142 1.44 24.23 2.00
C ARG A 142 2.82 24.10 2.64
N ASP A 143 3.14 22.90 3.15
CA ASP A 143 4.43 22.61 3.77
C ASP A 143 5.55 22.70 2.72
N ILE A 144 5.35 22.05 1.56
CA ILE A 144 6.32 22.10 0.43
C ILE A 144 6.56 23.53 -0.05
N LYS A 145 5.49 24.33 -0.16
CA LYS A 145 5.63 25.74 -0.61
C LYS A 145 6.52 26.58 0.31
N LYS A 146 6.63 26.22 1.60
CA LYS A 146 7.43 26.93 2.60
C LYS A 146 8.82 26.31 2.79
N MET A 147 8.99 25.07 2.36
CA MET A 147 10.21 24.29 2.55
C MET A 147 11.29 24.76 1.59
N LYS A 148 12.53 24.73 2.05
CA LYS A 148 13.71 24.99 1.24
C LYS A 148 14.30 23.67 0.75
N GLY A 149 14.94 23.67 -0.42
CA GLY A 149 15.58 22.48 -0.98
C GLY A 149 16.69 21.94 -0.07
N GLU A 150 17.39 22.83 0.64
CA GLU A 150 18.42 22.48 1.60
C GLU A 150 17.90 21.56 2.73
N GLU A 151 16.66 21.78 3.19
CA GLU A 151 16.04 20.93 4.21
C GLU A 151 15.84 19.49 3.74
N LEU A 152 15.55 19.28 2.44
CA LEU A 152 15.45 17.93 1.83
C LEU A 152 16.84 17.32 1.63
N ILE A 153 17.85 18.12 1.26
CA ILE A 153 19.23 17.64 1.15
C ILE A 153 19.78 17.24 2.51
N ASP A 154 19.51 18.02 3.55
CA ASP A 154 19.90 17.65 4.92
C ASP A 154 19.24 16.36 5.36
N LEU A 155 17.95 16.17 5.07
CA LEU A 155 17.23 14.92 5.33
C LEU A 155 17.86 13.75 4.55
N PHE A 156 18.28 13.97 3.28
CA PHE A 156 18.97 12.95 2.48
C PHE A 156 20.28 12.50 3.13
N LYS A 157 21.09 13.47 3.59
CA LYS A 157 22.37 13.20 4.30
C LYS A 157 22.19 12.54 5.66
N GLU A 158 21.00 12.62 6.26
CA GLU A 158 20.66 11.95 7.52
C GLU A 158 20.27 10.46 7.33
N LEU A 159 19.90 10.04 6.10
CA LEU A 159 19.44 8.65 5.84
C LEU A 159 20.49 7.60 6.26
N PRO A 160 21.80 7.75 5.95
CA PRO A 160 22.82 6.77 6.32
C PRO A 160 23.04 6.59 7.84
N LYS A 161 22.43 7.43 8.67
CA LYS A 161 22.44 7.23 10.15
C LYS A 161 21.45 6.18 10.60
N ASN A 162 20.55 5.72 9.74
CA ASN A 162 19.54 4.70 10.05
C ASN A 162 20.00 3.34 9.51
N GLU A 163 19.55 2.27 10.16
CA GLU A 163 19.76 0.90 9.69
C GLU A 163 19.31 0.75 8.22
N CYS A 164 20.13 0.06 7.43
CA CYS A 164 19.95 -0.10 6.01
C CYS A 164 20.12 -1.57 5.61
N SER A 165 19.12 -2.10 4.89
CA SER A 165 19.25 -3.37 4.19
C SER A 165 19.78 -3.13 2.79
N ILE A 166 20.82 -3.86 2.41
CA ILE A 166 21.42 -3.80 1.07
C ILE A 166 20.99 -5.04 0.29
N VAL A 167 20.35 -4.83 -0.84
CA VAL A 167 19.81 -5.88 -1.70
C VAL A 167 20.47 -5.82 -3.06
N TYR A 168 20.96 -6.96 -3.52
CA TYR A 168 21.50 -7.10 -4.87
C TYR A 168 20.95 -8.35 -5.55
N CYS A 169 20.60 -8.19 -6.82
CA CYS A 169 20.28 -9.29 -7.74
C CYS A 169 21.02 -9.02 -9.06
N GLY A 170 21.96 -9.90 -9.44
CA GLY A 170 22.78 -9.72 -10.64
C GLY A 170 23.66 -10.94 -10.89
N GLN A 171 24.76 -10.78 -11.65
CA GLN A 171 25.68 -11.86 -12.01
C GLN A 171 26.96 -11.90 -11.17
N GLN A 172 27.30 -10.78 -10.50
CA GLN A 172 28.54 -10.70 -9.73
C GLN A 172 28.52 -11.60 -8.49
N SER A 173 29.69 -12.00 -8.03
CA SER A 173 29.82 -12.79 -6.80
C SER A 173 29.47 -11.99 -5.56
N THR A 174 29.16 -12.69 -4.47
CA THR A 174 28.87 -12.03 -3.18
C THR A 174 30.05 -11.18 -2.72
N ASP A 175 31.26 -11.71 -2.86
CA ASP A 175 32.50 -11.05 -2.41
C ASP A 175 32.77 -9.76 -3.22
N ASP A 176 32.61 -9.81 -4.55
CA ASP A 176 32.79 -8.64 -5.40
C ASP A 176 31.80 -7.52 -5.06
N VAL A 177 30.52 -7.89 -4.86
CA VAL A 177 29.49 -6.91 -4.48
C VAL A 177 29.72 -6.37 -3.07
N GLU A 178 30.10 -7.23 -2.09
CA GLU A 178 30.39 -6.79 -0.73
C GLU A 178 31.57 -5.81 -0.71
N ASN A 179 32.64 -6.11 -1.44
CA ASN A 179 33.81 -5.22 -1.56
C ASN A 179 33.39 -3.87 -2.20
N ALA A 180 32.64 -3.89 -3.29
CA ALA A 180 32.16 -2.66 -3.94
C ALA A 180 31.26 -1.83 -3.02
N VAL A 181 30.39 -2.49 -2.26
CA VAL A 181 29.52 -1.82 -1.29
C VAL A 181 30.34 -1.19 -0.15
N ARG A 182 31.32 -1.92 0.42
CA ARG A 182 32.18 -1.37 1.48
C ARG A 182 33.01 -0.19 1.02
N GLU A 183 33.45 -0.20 -0.24
CA GLU A 183 34.26 0.87 -0.81
C GLU A 183 33.45 2.12 -1.15
N TYR A 184 32.26 1.95 -1.74
CA TYR A 184 31.52 3.07 -2.32
C TYR A 184 30.27 3.49 -1.55
N MET A 185 29.69 2.64 -0.70
CA MET A 185 28.45 3.02 0.00
C MET A 185 28.71 3.52 1.42
N PRO A 186 27.94 4.51 1.91
CA PRO A 186 28.08 5.03 3.27
C PRO A 186 27.48 4.02 4.26
N ILE A 187 28.29 3.02 4.65
CA ILE A 187 27.90 2.05 5.68
C ILE A 187 28.20 2.66 7.06
N ASN A 188 27.19 2.72 7.91
CA ASN A 188 27.32 3.16 9.28
C ASN A 188 27.13 1.97 10.22
N GLU A 189 28.22 1.47 10.83
CA GLU A 189 28.18 0.36 11.79
C GLU A 189 27.48 0.72 13.10
N ALA A 190 27.38 2.02 13.42
CA ALA A 190 26.68 2.56 14.57
C ALA A 190 25.27 3.10 14.19
N ALA A 191 24.67 2.59 13.12
CA ALA A 191 23.37 3.04 12.66
C ALA A 191 22.30 2.83 13.74
N LEU A 192 21.36 3.77 13.81
CA LEU A 192 20.18 3.65 14.66
C LEU A 192 19.34 2.45 14.20
N PRO A 193 18.95 1.56 15.12
CA PRO A 193 18.14 0.40 14.76
C PRO A 193 16.82 0.80 14.14
N ALA A 194 16.30 -0.08 13.29
CA ALA A 194 14.99 0.11 12.65
C ALA A 194 13.89 0.34 13.69
N SER A 195 13.13 1.40 13.50
CA SER A 195 11.95 1.70 14.31
C SER A 195 10.70 1.57 13.47
N ILE A 196 10.03 0.41 13.56
CA ILE A 196 8.76 0.21 12.88
C ILE A 196 7.69 1.03 13.60
N VAL A 197 7.17 2.01 12.91
CA VAL A 197 5.99 2.74 13.36
C VAL A 197 4.75 1.93 13.01
N TYR A 198 4.16 1.31 14.02
CA TYR A 198 2.92 0.56 13.88
C TYR A 198 1.73 1.39 14.36
N ARG A 199 0.63 1.29 13.63
CA ARG A 199 -0.64 1.95 13.98
C ARG A 199 -1.71 0.87 14.15
N GLN A 200 -2.22 0.76 15.37
CA GLN A 200 -3.29 -0.17 15.70
C GLN A 200 -4.61 0.28 15.07
N MET A 201 -5.32 -0.64 14.43
CA MET A 201 -6.65 -0.39 13.87
C MET A 201 -7.70 -0.23 14.98
N LYS A 202 -8.51 0.83 14.88
CA LYS A 202 -9.64 1.06 15.78
C LYS A 202 -10.78 0.10 15.45
N THR A 203 -11.42 -0.42 16.49
CA THR A 203 -12.61 -1.26 16.36
C THR A 203 -13.81 -0.42 15.92
N ILE A 204 -14.63 -0.98 15.04
CA ILE A 204 -15.96 -0.44 14.73
C ILE A 204 -16.93 -0.91 15.82
N GLU A 205 -17.44 0.02 16.61
CA GLU A 205 -18.35 -0.30 17.73
C GLU A 205 -19.82 -0.25 17.32
N LYS A 206 -20.16 0.62 16.38
CA LYS A 206 -21.55 0.86 15.93
C LYS A 206 -21.62 0.98 14.43
N PRO A 207 -22.70 0.49 13.80
CA PRO A 207 -22.93 0.71 12.38
C PRO A 207 -22.97 2.21 12.06
N THR A 208 -22.16 2.66 11.12
CA THR A 208 -22.02 4.07 10.77
C THR A 208 -21.88 4.23 9.27
N VAL A 209 -22.58 5.19 8.69
CA VAL A 209 -22.52 5.56 7.28
C VAL A 209 -21.76 6.87 7.14
N TYR A 210 -20.58 6.82 6.53
CA TYR A 210 -19.75 7.99 6.21
C TYR A 210 -20.05 8.44 4.80
N ILE A 211 -20.40 9.71 4.63
CA ILE A 211 -20.75 10.27 3.33
C ILE A 211 -19.79 11.40 2.99
N PHE A 212 -19.21 11.31 1.80
CA PHE A 212 -18.46 12.41 1.22
C PHE A 212 -19.15 12.89 -0.07
N ASN A 213 -19.49 14.18 -0.09
CA ASN A 213 -20.14 14.75 -1.27
C ASN A 213 -19.11 15.07 -2.36
N LEU A 214 -19.21 14.34 -3.46
CA LEU A 214 -18.46 14.58 -4.69
C LEU A 214 -19.45 14.95 -5.82
N PRO A 215 -19.79 16.24 -6.00
CA PRO A 215 -20.86 16.67 -6.91
C PRO A 215 -20.64 16.27 -8.37
N THR A 216 -19.38 16.12 -8.79
CA THR A 216 -19.00 15.74 -10.16
C THR A 216 -18.99 14.22 -10.39
N ALA A 217 -19.21 13.41 -9.35
CA ALA A 217 -19.21 11.97 -9.48
C ALA A 217 -20.33 11.47 -10.39
N ARG A 218 -19.96 10.73 -11.42
CA ARG A 218 -20.90 10.05 -12.34
C ARG A 218 -21.40 8.73 -11.76
N GLN A 219 -20.59 8.13 -10.88
CA GLN A 219 -20.89 6.90 -10.15
C GLN A 219 -20.76 7.16 -8.65
N THR A 220 -21.43 6.35 -7.85
CA THR A 220 -21.22 6.28 -6.41
C THR A 220 -20.24 5.16 -6.10
N LYS A 221 -19.16 5.49 -5.38
CA LYS A 221 -18.27 4.49 -4.78
C LYS A 221 -18.81 4.12 -3.41
N ILE A 222 -18.95 2.83 -3.16
CA ILE A 222 -19.35 2.28 -1.87
C ILE A 222 -18.20 1.38 -1.40
N LYS A 223 -17.69 1.63 -0.19
CA LYS A 223 -16.80 0.70 0.51
C LYS A 223 -17.42 0.35 1.86
N THR A 224 -17.14 -0.85 2.35
CA THR A 224 -17.41 -1.23 3.74
C THR A 224 -16.10 -1.55 4.44
N TYR A 225 -16.01 -1.19 5.69
CA TYR A 225 -14.88 -1.53 6.56
C TYR A 225 -15.41 -2.20 7.81
N GLN A 226 -14.93 -3.41 8.08
CA GLN A 226 -15.31 -4.20 9.25
C GLN A 226 -14.07 -4.76 9.91
N THR A 227 -13.91 -4.55 11.21
CA THR A 227 -12.83 -5.17 11.98
C THR A 227 -13.24 -6.58 12.38
N VAL A 228 -12.28 -7.50 12.29
CA VAL A 228 -12.44 -8.91 12.65
C VAL A 228 -11.43 -9.28 13.74
N LYS A 229 -11.61 -10.43 14.35
CA LYS A 229 -10.71 -10.94 15.41
C LYS A 229 -9.26 -11.05 14.89
N PRO A 230 -8.26 -10.99 15.78
CA PRO A 230 -6.89 -11.32 15.43
C PRO A 230 -6.77 -12.67 14.74
N CYS A 231 -5.87 -12.77 13.74
CA CYS A 231 -5.48 -14.02 13.10
C CYS A 231 -4.04 -14.33 13.49
N THR A 232 -3.84 -15.14 14.51
CA THR A 232 -2.51 -15.40 15.10
C THR A 232 -1.80 -16.60 14.52
N SER A 233 -2.54 -17.51 13.87
CA SER A 233 -2.03 -18.71 13.21
C SER A 233 -2.26 -18.69 11.70
N ASP A 234 -1.47 -19.46 10.95
CA ASP A 234 -1.65 -19.62 9.50
C ASP A 234 -3.02 -20.22 9.14
N SER A 235 -3.55 -21.09 9.99
CA SER A 235 -4.90 -21.65 9.81
C SER A 235 -5.98 -20.57 9.92
N GLU A 236 -5.90 -19.67 10.91
CA GLU A 236 -6.84 -18.54 11.05
C GLU A 236 -6.73 -17.57 9.88
N LYS A 237 -5.49 -17.26 9.46
CA LYS A 237 -5.24 -16.43 8.27
C LYS A 237 -5.79 -17.09 7.00
N ALA A 238 -5.64 -18.40 6.86
CA ALA A 238 -6.18 -19.13 5.73
C ALA A 238 -7.73 -19.14 5.73
N LYS A 239 -8.37 -19.22 6.90
CA LYS A 239 -9.84 -19.11 7.03
C LYS A 239 -10.33 -17.72 6.62
N LEU A 240 -9.65 -16.65 7.04
CA LEU A 240 -9.94 -15.29 6.59
C LEU A 240 -9.77 -15.16 5.07
N LYS A 241 -8.67 -15.70 4.52
CA LYS A 241 -8.38 -15.68 3.08
C LYS A 241 -9.44 -16.39 2.26
N ILE A 242 -9.82 -17.61 2.65
CA ILE A 242 -10.81 -18.40 1.89
C ILE A 242 -12.20 -17.76 1.99
N TRP A 243 -12.60 -17.31 3.19
CA TRP A 243 -13.85 -16.59 3.34
C TRP A 243 -13.85 -15.30 2.53
N GLY A 244 -12.78 -14.52 2.59
CA GLY A 244 -12.63 -13.27 1.83
C GLY A 244 -12.68 -13.49 0.31
N SER A 245 -12.05 -14.57 -0.18
CA SER A 245 -12.11 -14.96 -1.59
C SER A 245 -13.51 -15.40 -1.98
N TYR A 246 -14.19 -16.18 -1.14
CA TYR A 246 -15.58 -16.60 -1.35
C TYR A 246 -16.54 -15.42 -1.40
N PHE A 247 -16.35 -14.46 -0.50
CA PHE A 247 -17.23 -13.28 -0.41
C PHE A 247 -16.99 -12.27 -1.52
N GLY A 248 -15.74 -11.87 -1.77
CA GLY A 248 -15.43 -10.76 -2.68
C GLY A 248 -14.16 -10.91 -3.52
N GLY A 249 -13.53 -12.09 -3.52
CA GLY A 249 -12.19 -12.26 -4.05
C GLY A 249 -12.03 -12.30 -5.56
N GLY A 250 -13.06 -12.55 -6.35
CA GLY A 250 -12.94 -12.68 -7.81
C GLY A 250 -14.22 -13.08 -8.50
N PHE A 251 -14.11 -13.68 -9.69
CA PHE A 251 -15.24 -14.00 -10.55
C PHE A 251 -16.24 -15.00 -9.93
N SER A 252 -15.75 -15.92 -9.10
CA SER A 252 -16.58 -16.90 -8.39
C SER A 252 -17.16 -16.37 -7.08
N SER A 253 -16.81 -15.16 -6.67
CA SER A 253 -17.23 -14.57 -5.39
C SER A 253 -18.69 -14.15 -5.38
N LEU A 254 -19.27 -14.06 -4.17
CA LEU A 254 -20.65 -13.62 -3.99
C LEU A 254 -20.87 -12.20 -4.46
N LEU A 255 -19.94 -11.26 -4.16
CA LEU A 255 -20.07 -9.86 -4.61
C LEU A 255 -20.14 -9.77 -6.13
N PHE A 256 -19.26 -10.49 -6.83
CA PHE A 256 -19.24 -10.48 -8.29
C PHE A 256 -20.53 -11.07 -8.87
N GLN A 257 -20.92 -12.24 -8.41
CA GLN A 257 -22.09 -12.97 -8.92
C GLN A 257 -23.40 -12.22 -8.62
N GLU A 258 -23.61 -11.82 -7.34
CA GLU A 258 -24.90 -11.28 -6.90
C GLU A 258 -25.12 -9.81 -7.31
N ILE A 259 -24.06 -9.00 -7.33
CA ILE A 259 -24.21 -7.56 -7.59
C ILE A 259 -23.95 -7.24 -9.05
N ARG A 260 -22.89 -7.82 -9.64
CA ARG A 260 -22.51 -7.52 -11.02
C ARG A 260 -23.25 -8.39 -12.02
N GLU A 261 -23.11 -9.73 -11.94
CA GLU A 261 -23.61 -10.63 -12.98
C GLU A 261 -25.13 -10.73 -12.96
N PHE A 262 -25.73 -11.03 -11.82
CA PHE A 262 -27.17 -11.31 -11.78
C PHE A 262 -28.04 -10.05 -11.79
N ARG A 263 -27.52 -8.90 -11.33
CA ARG A 263 -28.33 -7.68 -11.17
C ARG A 263 -27.82 -6.48 -11.95
N SER A 264 -26.58 -6.53 -12.43
CA SER A 264 -25.95 -5.41 -13.13
C SER A 264 -26.01 -4.07 -12.33
N TYR A 265 -25.87 -4.17 -10.99
CA TYR A 265 -25.91 -2.99 -10.12
C TYR A 265 -24.55 -2.34 -9.98
N ALA A 266 -23.45 -3.05 -10.23
CA ALA A 266 -22.10 -2.51 -10.20
C ALA A 266 -21.28 -3.05 -11.36
N TYR A 267 -20.36 -2.24 -11.87
CA TYR A 267 -19.37 -2.68 -12.86
C TYR A 267 -18.18 -3.37 -12.22
N SER A 268 -17.68 -2.82 -11.12
CA SER A 268 -16.58 -3.36 -10.35
C SER A 268 -17.05 -3.72 -8.94
N THR A 269 -16.66 -4.91 -8.48
CA THR A 269 -16.88 -5.38 -7.12
C THR A 269 -15.61 -6.09 -6.68
N TYR A 270 -15.17 -5.86 -5.46
CA TYR A 270 -13.97 -6.48 -4.91
C TYR A 270 -14.04 -6.55 -3.39
N GLY A 271 -13.34 -7.52 -2.82
CA GLY A 271 -13.16 -7.63 -1.39
C GLY A 271 -11.77 -8.13 -1.03
N HIS A 272 -11.19 -7.59 0.03
CA HIS A 272 -9.87 -7.97 0.51
C HIS A 272 -9.75 -7.84 2.03
N ASP A 273 -8.84 -8.59 2.59
CA ASP A 273 -8.46 -8.52 3.99
C ASP A 273 -7.26 -7.57 4.19
N GLN A 274 -7.22 -6.97 5.37
CA GLN A 274 -6.08 -6.21 5.87
C GLN A 274 -5.64 -6.83 7.20
N GLN A 275 -4.41 -7.34 7.26
CA GLN A 275 -3.86 -7.99 8.44
C GLN A 275 -2.68 -7.20 9.00
N PRO A 276 -2.50 -7.17 10.34
CA PRO A 276 -1.29 -6.63 10.93
C PRO A 276 -0.08 -7.51 10.62
N PRO A 277 1.14 -6.94 10.62
CA PRO A 277 2.38 -7.72 10.58
C PRO A 277 2.47 -8.72 11.74
N ILE A 278 3.28 -9.79 11.60
CA ILE A 278 3.38 -10.84 12.60
C ILE A 278 3.80 -10.33 13.98
N ARG A 279 4.63 -9.30 14.04
CA ARG A 279 5.01 -8.64 15.32
C ARG A 279 3.81 -8.11 16.10
N PHE A 280 2.69 -7.88 15.43
CA PHE A 280 1.46 -7.30 15.95
C PHE A 280 0.26 -8.22 15.68
N ALA A 281 0.49 -9.53 15.51
CA ALA A 281 -0.54 -10.50 15.14
C ALA A 281 -1.68 -10.61 16.17
N ALA A 282 -1.46 -10.16 17.41
CA ALA A 282 -2.50 -10.07 18.44
C ALA A 282 -3.51 -8.93 18.18
N ASP A 283 -3.21 -8.02 17.26
CA ASP A 283 -4.11 -6.96 16.88
C ASP A 283 -5.17 -7.44 15.88
N ARG A 284 -6.24 -6.65 15.77
CA ARG A 284 -7.36 -6.97 14.88
C ARG A 284 -6.93 -6.92 13.42
N SER A 285 -7.55 -7.79 12.64
CA SER A 285 -7.58 -7.68 11.18
C SER A 285 -8.83 -6.92 10.74
N ALA A 286 -8.91 -6.59 9.46
CA ALA A 286 -10.10 -5.97 8.88
C ALA A 286 -10.45 -6.63 7.55
N TYR A 287 -11.71 -6.51 7.15
CA TYR A 287 -12.19 -6.85 5.82
C TYR A 287 -12.84 -5.62 5.18
N ILE A 288 -12.46 -5.36 3.94
CA ILE A 288 -12.96 -4.25 3.13
C ILE A 288 -13.65 -4.85 1.92
N ALA A 289 -14.90 -4.47 1.70
CA ALA A 289 -15.60 -4.77 0.44
C ALA A 289 -15.91 -3.45 -0.27
N GLU A 290 -15.80 -3.45 -1.59
CA GLU A 290 -16.00 -2.26 -2.41
C GLU A 290 -16.77 -2.53 -3.68
N LEU A 291 -17.49 -1.52 -4.14
CA LEU A 291 -18.17 -1.53 -5.43
C LEU A 291 -18.34 -0.10 -5.98
N GLY A 292 -18.38 -0.02 -7.33
CA GLY A 292 -18.75 1.18 -8.06
C GLY A 292 -20.10 1.00 -8.74
N THR A 293 -21.07 1.87 -8.44
CA THR A 293 -22.45 1.77 -8.94
C THR A 293 -22.93 3.08 -9.57
N GLN A 294 -23.94 3.01 -10.42
CA GLN A 294 -24.65 4.20 -10.89
C GLN A 294 -25.37 4.88 -9.71
N ASN A 295 -25.45 6.21 -9.75
CA ASN A 295 -26.02 6.98 -8.64
C ASN A 295 -27.46 6.56 -8.27
N ASP A 296 -28.28 6.23 -9.25
CA ASP A 296 -29.69 5.78 -9.08
C ASP A 296 -29.79 4.36 -8.53
N LYS A 297 -28.74 3.55 -8.66
CA LYS A 297 -28.68 2.17 -8.15
C LYS A 297 -28.01 2.03 -6.79
N THR A 298 -27.55 3.14 -6.19
CA THR A 298 -26.79 3.14 -4.94
C THR A 298 -27.47 2.34 -3.82
N ILE A 299 -28.75 2.56 -3.57
CA ILE A 299 -29.51 1.86 -2.51
C ILE A 299 -29.73 0.39 -2.86
N LEU A 300 -29.98 0.07 -4.11
CA LEU A 300 -30.17 -1.31 -4.55
C LEU A 300 -28.88 -2.10 -4.37
N ALA A 301 -27.75 -1.55 -4.81
CA ALA A 301 -26.44 -2.18 -4.67
C ALA A 301 -26.04 -2.33 -3.20
N LEU A 302 -26.22 -1.28 -2.38
CA LEU A 302 -25.96 -1.33 -0.94
C LEU A 302 -26.87 -2.34 -0.22
N GLY A 303 -28.15 -2.44 -0.62
CA GLY A 303 -29.09 -3.40 -0.07
C GLY A 303 -28.67 -4.85 -0.31
N ILE A 304 -28.16 -5.16 -1.51
CA ILE A 304 -27.62 -6.51 -1.79
C ILE A 304 -26.34 -6.75 -1.01
N LEU A 305 -25.43 -5.77 -0.99
CA LEU A 305 -24.17 -5.88 -0.21
C LEU A 305 -24.46 -6.16 1.27
N ASP A 306 -25.38 -5.42 1.87
CA ASP A 306 -25.78 -5.62 3.27
C ASP A 306 -26.46 -6.98 3.49
N SER A 307 -27.32 -7.39 2.56
CA SER A 307 -27.93 -8.72 2.59
C SER A 307 -26.90 -9.85 2.55
N LEU A 308 -25.87 -9.73 1.72
CA LEU A 308 -24.78 -10.71 1.65
C LEU A 308 -23.99 -10.81 2.95
N PHE A 309 -23.78 -9.70 3.65
CA PHE A 309 -23.15 -9.69 4.97
C PHE A 309 -24.02 -10.32 6.06
N ASN A 310 -25.34 -10.20 5.98
CA ASN A 310 -26.26 -10.68 7.00
C ASN A 310 -26.86 -12.05 6.70
N ASN A 311 -26.93 -12.43 5.42
CA ASN A 311 -27.52 -13.68 4.92
C ASN A 311 -26.66 -14.23 3.77
N MET A 312 -25.44 -14.69 4.10
CA MET A 312 -24.48 -15.19 3.12
C MET A 312 -25.02 -16.44 2.41
N PRO A 313 -25.23 -16.44 1.08
CA PRO A 313 -25.60 -17.65 0.34
C PRO A 313 -24.53 -18.73 0.43
N LEU A 314 -24.96 -19.97 0.59
CA LEU A 314 -24.07 -21.14 0.66
C LEU A 314 -24.04 -21.83 -0.71
N ARG A 315 -22.88 -21.83 -1.36
CA ARG A 315 -22.64 -22.42 -2.69
C ARG A 315 -21.48 -23.40 -2.62
N GLU A 316 -21.76 -24.61 -2.16
CA GLU A 316 -20.78 -25.70 -2.00
C GLU A 316 -19.96 -25.91 -3.28
N GLN A 317 -20.62 -25.87 -4.44
CA GLN A 317 -19.99 -26.08 -5.75
C GLN A 317 -18.90 -25.04 -6.10
N ASN A 318 -18.87 -23.90 -5.43
CA ASN A 318 -17.88 -22.83 -5.70
C ASN A 318 -16.61 -23.00 -4.85
N VAL A 319 -16.59 -23.83 -3.83
CA VAL A 319 -15.51 -23.89 -2.83
C VAL A 319 -14.16 -24.23 -3.49
N GLU A 320 -14.11 -25.22 -4.37
CA GLU A 320 -12.86 -25.62 -5.03
C GLU A 320 -12.32 -24.51 -5.96
N ALA A 321 -13.20 -23.83 -6.70
CA ALA A 321 -12.81 -22.68 -7.52
C ALA A 321 -12.27 -21.54 -6.67
N VAL A 322 -12.88 -21.27 -5.53
CA VAL A 322 -12.44 -20.24 -4.57
C VAL A 322 -11.08 -20.57 -3.95
N LYS A 323 -10.85 -21.84 -3.56
CA LYS A 323 -9.53 -22.29 -3.08
C LYS A 323 -8.44 -22.07 -4.11
N GLN A 324 -8.70 -22.51 -5.35
CA GLN A 324 -7.74 -22.34 -6.45
C GLN A 324 -7.47 -20.88 -6.73
N GLU A 325 -8.49 -20.03 -6.69
CA GLU A 325 -8.35 -18.61 -6.85
C GLU A 325 -7.53 -17.95 -5.72
N ALA A 326 -7.76 -18.35 -4.48
CA ALA A 326 -7.00 -17.87 -3.33
C ALA A 326 -5.51 -18.24 -3.44
N ILE A 327 -5.18 -19.46 -3.85
CA ILE A 327 -3.81 -19.93 -4.08
C ILE A 327 -3.17 -19.17 -5.27
N ASN A 328 -3.89 -19.06 -6.39
CA ASN A 328 -3.40 -18.32 -7.56
C ASN A 328 -3.10 -16.87 -7.22
N ARG A 329 -3.91 -16.24 -6.37
CA ARG A 329 -3.69 -14.87 -5.93
C ARG A 329 -2.43 -14.74 -5.08
N ILE A 330 -2.17 -15.70 -4.17
CA ILE A 330 -0.91 -15.76 -3.43
C ILE A 330 0.27 -15.86 -4.40
N ASN A 331 0.21 -16.78 -5.35
CA ASN A 331 1.29 -17.02 -6.32
C ASN A 331 1.52 -15.81 -7.25
N ASN A 332 0.44 -15.17 -7.72
CA ASN A 332 0.54 -14.03 -8.62
C ASN A 332 1.05 -12.75 -7.93
N ASN A 333 0.95 -12.66 -6.61
CA ASN A 333 1.47 -11.53 -5.85
C ASN A 333 2.96 -11.64 -5.51
N TYR A 334 3.63 -12.73 -5.91
CA TYR A 334 5.08 -12.81 -5.77
C TYR A 334 5.77 -11.78 -6.65
N PRO A 335 6.74 -11.04 -6.11
CA PRO A 335 7.49 -10.07 -6.89
C PRO A 335 8.35 -10.77 -7.95
N SER A 336 8.77 -10.02 -8.96
CA SER A 336 9.78 -10.52 -9.90
C SER A 336 11.05 -10.91 -9.13
N PHE A 337 11.87 -11.80 -9.72
CA PHE A 337 13.10 -12.27 -9.08
C PHE A 337 14.04 -11.14 -8.64
N ARG A 338 14.02 -9.97 -9.30
CA ARG A 338 14.80 -8.78 -8.91
C ARG A 338 14.35 -8.18 -7.58
N ASN A 339 13.06 -8.27 -7.27
CA ASN A 339 12.45 -7.64 -6.10
C ASN A 339 12.28 -8.61 -4.91
N ILE A 340 12.62 -9.91 -5.08
CA ILE A 340 12.53 -10.89 -3.98
C ILE A 340 13.39 -10.46 -2.77
N GLY A 341 14.59 -9.93 -3.01
CA GLY A 341 15.46 -9.48 -1.92
C GLY A 341 14.85 -8.32 -1.14
N THR A 342 14.19 -7.39 -1.82
CA THR A 342 13.46 -6.28 -1.18
C THR A 342 12.27 -6.80 -0.36
N MET A 343 11.51 -7.76 -0.89
CA MET A 343 10.45 -8.43 -0.13
C MET A 343 11.00 -9.08 1.15
N ILE A 344 12.07 -9.86 1.05
CA ILE A 344 12.70 -10.52 2.21
C ILE A 344 13.18 -9.49 3.25
N ALA A 345 13.79 -8.38 2.81
CA ALA A 345 14.23 -7.33 3.72
C ALA A 345 13.05 -6.72 4.48
N ASN A 346 11.98 -6.39 3.78
CA ASN A 346 10.76 -5.86 4.37
C ASN A 346 10.06 -6.86 5.31
N ASP A 347 9.98 -8.14 4.93
CA ASP A 347 9.37 -9.19 5.74
C ASP A 347 10.14 -9.41 7.05
N LYS A 348 11.48 -9.40 7.01
CA LYS A 348 12.32 -9.47 8.22
C LYS A 348 12.03 -8.31 9.17
N GLU A 349 11.91 -7.08 8.66
CA GLU A 349 11.55 -5.91 9.46
C GLU A 349 10.16 -6.06 10.11
N LEU A 350 9.22 -6.67 9.40
CA LEU A 350 7.88 -6.96 9.91
C LEU A 350 7.86 -8.16 10.88
N GLY A 351 9.00 -8.83 11.08
CA GLY A 351 9.20 -9.92 12.04
C GLY A 351 8.98 -11.32 11.47
N TYR A 352 8.88 -11.46 10.16
CA TYR A 352 8.78 -12.76 9.50
C TYR A 352 10.18 -13.42 9.36
N SER A 353 10.30 -14.68 9.75
CA SER A 353 11.49 -15.51 9.54
C SER A 353 11.47 -16.28 8.22
N GLU A 354 10.30 -16.44 7.64
CA GLU A 354 10.03 -17.10 6.35
C GLU A 354 8.89 -16.40 5.63
N ASP A 355 8.64 -16.77 4.38
CA ASP A 355 7.53 -16.21 3.60
C ASP A 355 6.18 -16.41 4.31
N PRO A 356 5.48 -15.32 4.66
CA PRO A 356 4.22 -15.37 5.39
C PRO A 356 3.10 -16.12 4.67
N ASN A 357 3.21 -16.30 3.36
CA ASN A 357 2.20 -16.99 2.57
C ASN A 357 2.37 -18.52 2.54
N THR A 358 3.56 -19.04 2.92
CA THR A 358 3.85 -20.48 2.82
C THR A 358 2.88 -21.32 3.66
N GLY A 359 2.69 -20.99 4.94
CA GLY A 359 1.79 -21.70 5.83
C GLY A 359 0.32 -21.52 5.45
N ILE A 360 -0.04 -20.31 5.01
CA ILE A 360 -1.41 -20.01 4.53
C ILE A 360 -1.74 -20.86 3.30
N ALA A 361 -0.85 -20.89 2.31
CA ALA A 361 -1.06 -21.68 1.08
C ALA A 361 -1.19 -23.20 1.35
N LYS A 362 -0.43 -23.72 2.32
CA LYS A 362 -0.56 -25.14 2.76
C LYS A 362 -1.88 -25.42 3.48
N SER A 363 -2.43 -24.43 4.17
CA SER A 363 -3.67 -24.59 4.95
C SER A 363 -4.93 -24.49 4.08
N ILE A 364 -4.95 -23.67 3.03
CA ILE A 364 -6.13 -23.44 2.17
C ILE A 364 -6.73 -24.74 1.61
N PRO A 365 -5.97 -25.71 1.06
CA PRO A 365 -6.54 -26.95 0.50
C PRO A 365 -7.31 -27.79 1.51
N LEU A 366 -6.98 -27.67 2.80
CA LEU A 366 -7.60 -28.45 3.89
C LEU A 366 -8.95 -27.90 4.34
N LEU A 367 -9.29 -26.66 3.93
CA LEU A 367 -10.51 -25.98 4.35
C LEU A 367 -11.70 -26.35 3.44
N GLY A 368 -12.91 -26.23 3.98
CA GLY A 368 -14.15 -26.48 3.25
C GLY A 368 -15.23 -25.45 3.53
N MET A 369 -16.45 -25.70 3.04
CA MET A 369 -17.60 -24.81 3.28
C MET A 369 -17.88 -24.64 4.77
N GLY A 370 -17.68 -25.70 5.58
CA GLY A 370 -17.81 -25.60 7.03
C GLY A 370 -16.93 -24.55 7.68
N ASP A 371 -15.68 -24.41 7.20
CA ASP A 371 -14.75 -23.38 7.70
C ASP A 371 -15.16 -21.98 7.26
N ILE A 372 -15.66 -21.81 6.04
CA ILE A 372 -16.21 -20.56 5.53
C ILE A 372 -17.40 -20.12 6.37
N ILE A 373 -18.33 -21.04 6.68
CA ILE A 373 -19.51 -20.79 7.50
C ILE A 373 -19.13 -20.44 8.94
N SER A 374 -18.19 -21.19 9.53
CA SER A 374 -17.71 -20.93 10.89
C SER A 374 -17.09 -19.55 10.99
N TYR A 375 -16.17 -19.22 10.06
CA TYR A 375 -15.53 -17.91 10.01
C TYR A 375 -16.56 -16.78 9.85
N TYR A 376 -17.52 -16.93 8.94
CA TYR A 376 -18.61 -15.98 8.73
C TYR A 376 -19.42 -15.72 10.02
N LYS A 377 -19.86 -16.79 10.69
CA LYS A 377 -20.67 -16.67 11.92
C LYS A 377 -19.91 -16.03 13.07
N GLU A 378 -18.61 -16.31 13.20
CA GLU A 378 -17.80 -15.85 14.32
C GLU A 378 -17.27 -14.43 14.17
N ASN A 379 -17.07 -13.97 12.92
CA ASN A 379 -16.33 -12.73 12.66
C ASN A 379 -17.11 -11.69 11.86
N ILE A 380 -18.14 -12.09 11.13
CA ILE A 380 -18.81 -11.21 10.15
C ILE A 380 -20.27 -10.97 10.51
N LEU A 381 -21.02 -12.03 10.70
CA LEU A 381 -22.45 -11.96 10.97
C LEU A 381 -22.73 -11.21 12.27
N ASN A 382 -23.65 -10.24 12.21
CA ASN A 382 -24.06 -9.40 13.34
C ASN A 382 -22.95 -8.52 13.94
N HIS A 383 -21.77 -8.41 13.29
CA HIS A 383 -20.75 -7.48 13.71
C HIS A 383 -20.95 -6.11 13.02
N PRO A 384 -20.71 -5.00 13.75
CA PRO A 384 -20.87 -3.67 13.21
C PRO A 384 -19.85 -3.38 12.12
N ARG A 385 -20.26 -2.61 11.10
CA ARG A 385 -19.40 -2.15 10.02
C ARG A 385 -19.59 -0.68 9.73
N ALA A 386 -18.57 -0.06 9.19
CA ALA A 386 -18.66 1.26 8.58
C ALA A 386 -19.03 1.10 7.11
N VAL A 387 -19.96 1.91 6.63
CA VAL A 387 -20.30 2.05 5.21
C VAL A 387 -19.79 3.40 4.75
N ILE A 388 -18.96 3.43 3.72
CA ILE A 388 -18.39 4.64 3.14
C ILE A 388 -19.04 4.87 1.80
N ILE A 389 -19.59 6.06 1.58
CA ILE A 389 -20.26 6.47 0.33
C ILE A 389 -19.63 7.75 -0.17
N VAL A 390 -18.99 7.67 -1.33
CA VAL A 390 -18.46 8.83 -2.06
C VAL A 390 -19.25 9.01 -3.35
N GLY A 391 -19.96 10.11 -3.47
CA GLY A 391 -20.82 10.34 -4.61
C GLY A 391 -21.54 11.70 -4.58
N ASN A 392 -22.41 11.94 -5.57
CA ASN A 392 -23.20 13.16 -5.63
C ASN A 392 -24.35 13.09 -4.61
N LYS A 393 -24.20 13.78 -3.47
CA LYS A 393 -25.19 13.78 -2.38
C LYS A 393 -26.63 14.13 -2.84
N LYS A 394 -26.78 14.99 -3.86
CA LYS A 394 -28.12 15.35 -4.37
C LYS A 394 -28.84 14.16 -5.02
N LYS A 395 -28.10 13.12 -5.40
CA LYS A 395 -28.64 11.89 -6.01
C LYS A 395 -28.71 10.73 -5.02
N LEU A 396 -28.27 10.91 -3.78
CA LEU A 396 -28.32 9.88 -2.74
C LEU A 396 -29.65 9.93 -1.98
N PRO A 397 -30.32 8.79 -1.79
CA PRO A 397 -31.58 8.70 -1.03
C PRO A 397 -31.28 8.70 0.48
N MET A 398 -30.91 9.86 1.03
CA MET A 398 -30.45 10.05 2.41
C MET A 398 -31.35 9.42 3.48
N LYS A 399 -32.68 9.46 3.29
CA LYS A 399 -33.63 8.87 4.23
C LYS A 399 -33.52 7.35 4.31
N GLU A 400 -33.14 6.69 3.24
CA GLU A 400 -32.98 5.24 3.20
C GLU A 400 -31.63 4.77 3.76
N LEU A 401 -30.63 5.66 3.74
CA LEU A 401 -29.28 5.34 4.27
C LEU A 401 -29.26 5.19 5.79
N VAL A 402 -30.18 5.82 6.51
CA VAL A 402 -30.28 5.75 7.99
C VAL A 402 -30.46 4.31 8.48
N LYS A 403 -31.07 3.42 7.71
CA LYS A 403 -31.23 2.00 8.09
C LYS A 403 -29.91 1.23 8.20
N TYR A 404 -28.81 1.73 7.59
CA TYR A 404 -27.50 1.08 7.63
C TYR A 404 -26.60 1.62 8.75
N GLY A 405 -27.02 2.64 9.47
CA GLY A 405 -26.29 3.16 10.62
C GLY A 405 -26.41 4.67 10.79
N ASN A 406 -25.70 5.19 11.78
CA ASN A 406 -25.64 6.63 12.02
C ASN A 406 -24.91 7.34 10.87
N ILE A 407 -25.49 8.44 10.36
CA ILE A 407 -24.90 9.16 9.23
C ILE A 407 -23.91 10.23 9.70
N ILE A 408 -22.69 10.20 9.17
CA ILE A 408 -21.65 11.19 9.36
C ILE A 408 -21.23 11.75 8.01
N GLU A 409 -21.46 13.04 7.81
CA GLU A 409 -20.98 13.73 6.61
C GLU A 409 -19.58 14.27 6.83
N LEU A 410 -18.66 13.93 5.91
CA LEU A 410 -17.28 14.35 5.95
C LEU A 410 -16.96 15.39 4.89
N LYS A 411 -16.03 16.28 5.23
CA LYS A 411 -15.43 17.27 4.34
C LYS A 411 -13.96 16.91 4.07
N LYS A 412 -13.36 17.53 3.06
CA LYS A 412 -11.95 17.33 2.74
C LYS A 412 -11.04 17.49 3.96
N CYS A 413 -11.23 18.55 4.76
CA CYS A 413 -10.41 18.82 5.94
C CYS A 413 -10.48 17.75 7.04
N ASP A 414 -11.51 16.91 7.04
CA ASP A 414 -11.66 15.82 8.01
C ASP A 414 -10.78 14.60 7.68
N ILE A 415 -10.40 14.45 6.40
CA ILE A 415 -9.74 13.26 5.86
C ILE A 415 -8.41 13.54 5.16
N TYR A 416 -8.14 14.78 4.79
CA TYR A 416 -6.96 15.17 4.00
C TYR A 416 -6.49 16.56 4.39
N ARG A 417 -5.16 16.73 4.52
CA ARG A 417 -4.53 18.00 4.90
C ARG A 417 -4.12 18.90 3.72
#